data_35295f64698366c86f61177979ded967
#
_entry.id   35295f64698366c86f61177979ded967
#
_cell.length_a   1.000
_cell.length_b   1.000
_cell.length_c   1.000
_cell.angle_alpha   90.00
_cell.angle_beta   90.00
_cell.angle_gamma   90.00
#
_symmetry.space_group_name_H-M   'P 1'
#
loop_
_entity.id
_entity.type
_entity.pdbx_description
1 polymer ?
#
loop_
_entity_poly.entity_id
_entity_poly.type
_entity_poly.pdbx_seq_one_letter_code
_entity_poly.pdbx_strand_id
1 'polypeptide(L)'
;MKTLFALASLTVLAACAAPTGLSIDQLETDRYQVTERRRLPIDFPQVQQNLFRHAAVCHETYTFEMVPGESAFGRVIYRPEPDAGWDRSVVLSLTRLHNRTINVKAYSYRAGQMDRVQRMFTAMMKPDSCTANTSWENKMDVGN
;
A
#
# COMPACT_ATOMS: atom_id res chain seq x y z
N MET A 1 22.12 66.38 -20.80
CA MET A 1 21.16 65.65 -20.00
C MET A 1 21.28 64.20 -20.35
N LYS A 2 21.90 63.37 -19.48
CA LYS A 2 22.13 61.94 -19.70
C LYS A 2 21.18 61.18 -18.78
N THR A 3 20.14 60.57 -19.32
CA THR A 3 19.18 59.72 -18.63
C THR A 3 19.74 58.30 -18.65
N LEU A 4 20.18 57.81 -17.50
CA LEU A 4 20.57 56.43 -17.26
C LEU A 4 19.30 55.61 -16.99
N PHE A 5 18.93 54.71 -17.90
CA PHE A 5 17.94 53.66 -17.67
C PHE A 5 18.61 52.48 -16.94
N ALA A 6 18.30 52.29 -15.68
CA ALA A 6 18.67 51.10 -14.94
C ALA A 6 17.63 50.00 -15.23
N LEU A 7 18.00 48.96 -15.99
CA LEU A 7 17.25 47.74 -16.13
C LEU A 7 17.42 46.88 -14.87
N ALA A 8 16.38 46.81 -14.05
CA ALA A 8 16.31 45.86 -12.95
C ALA A 8 15.88 44.48 -13.50
N SER A 9 16.84 43.56 -13.59
CA SER A 9 16.58 42.17 -13.96
C SER A 9 15.97 41.45 -12.76
N LEU A 10 14.65 41.18 -12.76
CA LEU A 10 14.00 40.27 -11.83
C LEU A 10 14.35 38.85 -12.25
N THR A 11 15.30 38.22 -11.56
CA THR A 11 15.53 36.78 -11.61
C THR A 11 14.45 36.08 -10.77
N VAL A 12 13.43 35.55 -11.44
CA VAL A 12 12.45 34.63 -10.80
C VAL A 12 13.15 33.32 -10.54
N LEU A 13 13.60 33.08 -9.30
CA LEU A 13 14.00 31.78 -8.80
C LEU A 13 12.76 30.91 -8.71
N ALA A 14 12.50 30.12 -9.75
CA ALA A 14 11.57 29.00 -9.67
C ALA A 14 12.19 27.97 -8.69
N ALA A 15 11.83 28.10 -7.41
CA ALA A 15 12.09 27.05 -6.44
C ALA A 15 11.26 25.83 -6.87
N CYS A 16 11.88 24.85 -7.52
CA CYS A 16 11.36 23.51 -7.61
C CYS A 16 11.26 22.98 -6.17
N ALA A 17 10.09 23.15 -5.54
CA ALA A 17 9.80 22.50 -4.28
C ALA A 17 9.83 21.00 -4.57
N ALA A 18 10.89 20.32 -4.14
CA ALA A 18 10.96 18.87 -4.13
C ALA A 18 9.75 18.36 -3.31
N PRO A 19 9.05 17.31 -3.76
CA PRO A 19 7.94 16.77 -2.99
C PRO A 19 8.45 16.34 -1.62
N THR A 20 8.12 17.11 -0.61
CA THR A 20 8.45 16.82 0.79
C THR A 20 7.48 15.76 1.31
N GLY A 21 7.75 14.49 1.03
CA GLY A 21 6.92 13.39 1.51
C GLY A 21 7.52 12.03 1.16
N LEU A 22 7.18 11.03 1.96
CA LEU A 22 7.55 9.65 1.68
C LEU A 22 6.87 9.20 0.37
N SER A 23 7.64 8.63 -0.56
CA SER A 23 7.09 8.01 -1.78
C SER A 23 6.70 6.55 -1.51
N ILE A 24 5.87 5.97 -2.40
CA ILE A 24 5.52 4.55 -2.33
C ILE A 24 6.76 3.65 -2.45
N ASP A 25 7.68 3.99 -3.33
CA ASP A 25 8.91 3.20 -3.54
C ASP A 25 9.84 3.25 -2.31
N GLN A 26 9.85 4.38 -1.60
CA GLN A 26 10.56 4.50 -0.33
C GLN A 26 9.89 3.69 0.78
N LEU A 27 8.55 3.64 0.80
CA LEU A 27 7.79 2.84 1.77
C LEU A 27 7.99 1.34 1.53
N GLU A 28 8.03 0.88 0.29
CA GLU A 28 8.20 -0.53 -0.08
C GLU A 28 9.65 -1.04 0.06
N THR A 29 10.39 -0.53 1.04
CA THR A 29 11.73 -1.01 1.39
C THR A 29 11.71 -1.89 2.64
N ASP A 30 12.71 -2.74 2.81
CA ASP A 30 12.83 -3.65 3.96
C ASP A 30 12.77 -2.92 5.31
N ARG A 31 13.17 -1.65 5.34
CA ARG A 31 13.11 -0.80 6.54
C ARG A 31 11.71 -0.67 7.11
N TYR A 32 10.69 -0.64 6.26
CA TYR A 32 9.29 -0.43 6.64
C TYR A 32 8.44 -1.69 6.50
N GLN A 33 9.09 -2.83 6.22
CA GLN A 33 8.39 -4.10 6.14
C GLN A 33 7.90 -4.54 7.52
N VAL A 34 6.60 -4.76 7.63
CA VAL A 34 5.93 -5.22 8.86
C VAL A 34 5.90 -6.74 8.93
N THR A 35 5.53 -7.39 7.83
CA THR A 35 5.44 -8.86 7.72
C THR A 35 5.43 -9.32 6.26
N GLU A 36 5.63 -10.60 6.05
CA GLU A 36 5.53 -11.26 4.75
C GLU A 36 4.68 -12.52 4.87
N ARG A 37 3.89 -12.81 3.81
CA ARG A 37 3.14 -14.06 3.65
C ARG A 37 3.40 -14.61 2.26
N ARG A 38 3.69 -15.89 2.18
CA ARG A 38 4.05 -16.55 0.92
C ARG A 38 2.97 -17.55 0.49
N ARG A 39 2.81 -17.68 -0.81
CA ARG A 39 1.95 -18.69 -1.45
C ARG A 39 0.51 -18.69 -0.94
N LEU A 40 -0.08 -17.50 -0.76
CA LEU A 40 -1.50 -17.41 -0.45
C LEU A 40 -2.30 -17.95 -1.64
N PRO A 41 -3.27 -18.87 -1.42
CA PRO A 41 -4.03 -19.53 -2.48
C PRO A 41 -5.15 -18.62 -3.01
N ILE A 42 -4.78 -17.49 -3.57
CA ILE A 42 -5.68 -16.45 -4.09
C ILE A 42 -4.99 -15.76 -5.27
N ASP A 43 -5.76 -15.29 -6.23
CA ASP A 43 -5.27 -14.48 -7.37
C ASP A 43 -5.80 -13.04 -7.30
N PHE A 44 -5.31 -12.15 -8.17
CA PHE A 44 -5.70 -10.74 -8.15
C PHE A 44 -7.20 -10.48 -8.38
N PRO A 45 -7.87 -11.15 -9.34
CA PRO A 45 -9.33 -11.02 -9.46
C PRO A 45 -10.07 -11.40 -8.18
N GLN A 46 -9.66 -12.45 -7.52
CA GLN A 46 -10.24 -12.89 -6.25
C GLN A 46 -9.97 -11.89 -5.12
N VAL A 47 -8.75 -11.34 -5.05
CA VAL A 47 -8.43 -10.27 -4.09
C VAL A 47 -9.40 -9.09 -4.28
N GLN A 48 -9.55 -8.61 -5.50
CA GLN A 48 -10.41 -7.47 -5.81
C GLN A 48 -11.89 -7.76 -5.45
N GLN A 49 -12.38 -8.93 -5.80
CA GLN A 49 -13.74 -9.35 -5.46
C GLN A 49 -13.96 -9.44 -3.94
N ASN A 50 -12.99 -10.00 -3.22
CA ASN A 50 -13.08 -10.14 -1.77
C ASN A 50 -13.03 -8.78 -1.07
N LEU A 51 -12.18 -7.85 -1.51
CA LEU A 51 -12.14 -6.49 -0.95
C LEU A 51 -13.46 -5.75 -1.17
N PHE A 52 -14.07 -5.88 -2.34
CA PHE A 52 -15.38 -5.30 -2.63
C PHE A 52 -16.47 -5.88 -1.71
N ARG A 53 -16.48 -7.20 -1.54
CA ARG A 53 -17.40 -7.89 -0.64
C ARG A 53 -17.19 -7.48 0.82
N HIS A 54 -15.93 -7.38 1.27
CA HIS A 54 -15.59 -6.94 2.62
C HIS A 54 -16.07 -5.52 2.89
N ALA A 55 -15.90 -4.61 1.94
CA ALA A 55 -16.39 -3.25 2.07
C ALA A 55 -17.92 -3.19 2.23
N ALA A 56 -18.66 -4.04 1.52
CA ALA A 56 -20.12 -4.12 1.63
C ALA A 56 -20.58 -4.68 2.99
N VAL A 57 -19.87 -5.65 3.55
CA VAL A 57 -20.25 -6.35 4.80
C VAL A 57 -19.71 -5.64 6.04
N CYS A 58 -18.46 -5.21 6.00
CA CYS A 58 -17.73 -4.71 7.16
C CYS A 58 -17.57 -3.18 7.19
N HIS A 59 -17.97 -2.48 6.12
CA HIS A 59 -17.82 -1.02 5.98
C HIS A 59 -16.37 -0.53 6.10
N GLU A 60 -15.40 -1.41 5.84
CA GLU A 60 -13.97 -1.07 5.74
C GLU A 60 -13.54 -1.15 4.26
N THR A 61 -12.99 -0.06 3.75
CA THR A 61 -12.57 0.04 2.35
C THR A 61 -11.06 -0.03 2.21
N TYR A 62 -10.61 -0.89 1.31
CA TYR A 62 -9.23 -1.00 0.88
C TYR A 62 -9.18 -0.86 -0.64
N THR A 63 -8.20 -0.12 -1.14
CA THR A 63 -8.03 0.08 -2.58
C THR A 63 -7.09 -0.99 -3.14
N PHE A 64 -7.53 -1.69 -4.19
CA PHE A 64 -6.64 -2.54 -4.99
C PHE A 64 -6.22 -1.79 -6.25
N GLU A 65 -4.93 -1.78 -6.54
CA GLU A 65 -4.38 -1.24 -7.77
C GLU A 65 -3.30 -2.13 -8.35
N MET A 66 -3.20 -2.15 -9.68
CA MET A 66 -2.09 -2.80 -10.38
C MET A 66 -0.92 -1.82 -10.49
N VAL A 67 0.30 -2.34 -10.40
CA VAL A 67 1.48 -1.53 -10.67
C VAL A 67 1.53 -1.23 -12.18
N PRO A 68 1.60 0.04 -12.60
CA PRO A 68 1.61 0.40 -14.01
C PRO A 68 2.71 -0.32 -14.79
N GLY A 69 2.33 -0.96 -15.91
CA GLY A 69 3.26 -1.70 -16.78
C GLY A 69 3.65 -3.09 -16.27
N GLU A 70 3.19 -3.52 -15.08
CA GLU A 70 3.60 -4.78 -14.46
C GLU A 70 2.40 -5.65 -14.08
N SER A 71 2.05 -6.61 -14.93
CA SER A 71 0.88 -7.48 -14.70
C SER A 71 1.06 -8.50 -13.56
N ALA A 72 2.26 -8.68 -13.05
CA ALA A 72 2.56 -9.60 -11.95
C ALA A 72 2.54 -8.93 -10.57
N PHE A 73 2.40 -7.61 -10.52
CA PHE A 73 2.47 -6.84 -9.29
C PHE A 73 1.21 -6.01 -9.07
N GLY A 74 0.73 -6.01 -7.84
CA GLY A 74 -0.40 -5.22 -7.40
C GLY A 74 -0.22 -4.74 -5.97
N ARG A 75 -1.09 -3.84 -5.53
CA ARG A 75 -1.09 -3.31 -4.17
C ARG A 75 -2.50 -3.31 -3.59
N VAL A 76 -2.62 -3.63 -2.32
CA VAL A 76 -3.80 -3.31 -1.52
C VAL A 76 -3.40 -2.22 -0.53
N ILE A 77 -4.14 -1.12 -0.55
CA ILE A 77 -3.78 0.10 0.17
C ILE A 77 -4.88 0.45 1.16
N TYR A 78 -4.48 0.70 2.39
CA TYR A 78 -5.29 1.37 3.39
C TYR A 78 -4.82 2.82 3.54
N ARG A 79 -5.76 3.76 3.43
CA ARG A 79 -5.58 5.17 3.78
C ARG A 79 -6.61 5.56 4.84
N PRO A 80 -6.20 6.16 5.97
CA PRO A 80 -7.16 6.61 6.99
C PRO A 80 -8.05 7.73 6.48
N GLU A 81 -7.54 8.59 5.58
CA GLU A 81 -8.27 9.62 4.85
C GLU A 81 -7.88 9.55 3.37
N PRO A 82 -8.74 10.03 2.45
CA PRO A 82 -8.49 9.95 1.01
C PRO A 82 -7.18 10.62 0.55
N ASP A 83 -6.77 11.68 1.23
CA ASP A 83 -5.56 12.48 0.97
C ASP A 83 -4.38 12.11 1.87
N ALA A 84 -4.50 11.02 2.67
CA ALA A 84 -3.42 10.57 3.53
C ALA A 84 -2.15 10.24 2.72
N GLY A 85 -1.03 10.79 3.16
CA GLY A 85 0.29 10.46 2.61
C GLY A 85 0.71 9.02 2.92
N TRP A 86 1.79 8.58 2.28
CA TRP A 86 2.31 7.23 2.47
C TRP A 86 2.84 6.98 3.88
N ASP A 87 3.23 8.03 4.61
CA ASP A 87 3.63 7.99 6.02
C ASP A 87 2.50 7.58 6.98
N ARG A 88 1.23 7.71 6.53
CA ARG A 88 0.03 7.32 7.29
C ARG A 88 -0.69 6.12 6.70
N SER A 89 -0.25 5.64 5.56
CA SER A 89 -0.85 4.53 4.83
C SER A 89 -0.24 3.18 5.26
N VAL A 90 -0.99 2.11 5.03
CA VAL A 90 -0.49 0.73 5.10
C VAL A 90 -0.65 0.11 3.72
N VAL A 91 0.39 -0.53 3.23
CA VAL A 91 0.43 -1.11 1.88
C VAL A 91 0.74 -2.60 1.97
N LEU A 92 -0.06 -3.40 1.30
CA LEU A 92 0.26 -4.80 1.00
C LEU A 92 0.71 -4.87 -0.45
N SER A 93 1.98 -5.14 -0.69
CA SER A 93 2.54 -5.37 -2.03
C SER A 93 2.38 -6.84 -2.39
N LEU A 94 1.71 -7.08 -3.50
CA LEU A 94 1.32 -8.39 -3.97
C LEU A 94 2.16 -8.78 -5.18
N THR A 95 2.78 -9.96 -5.13
CA THR A 95 3.47 -10.55 -6.27
C THR A 95 2.74 -11.80 -6.70
N ARG A 96 2.22 -11.81 -7.93
CA ARG A 96 1.57 -12.98 -8.52
C ARG A 96 2.62 -14.04 -8.86
N LEU A 97 2.36 -15.25 -8.41
CA LEU A 97 3.16 -16.42 -8.72
C LEU A 97 2.45 -17.31 -9.74
N HIS A 98 3.14 -18.35 -10.20
CA HIS A 98 2.51 -19.44 -10.91
C HIS A 98 1.48 -20.15 -10.00
N ASN A 99 0.54 -20.88 -10.59
CA ASN A 99 -0.46 -21.66 -9.84
C ASN A 99 -1.50 -20.84 -9.05
N ARG A 100 -1.83 -19.63 -9.51
CA ARG A 100 -2.85 -18.77 -8.88
C ARG A 100 -2.60 -18.48 -7.41
N THR A 101 -1.34 -18.33 -7.03
CA THR A 101 -0.95 -17.92 -5.70
C THR A 101 -0.28 -16.57 -5.73
N ILE A 102 -0.27 -15.88 -4.60
CA ILE A 102 0.45 -14.62 -4.43
C ILE A 102 1.37 -14.66 -3.21
N ASN A 103 2.48 -13.96 -3.31
CA ASN A 103 3.23 -13.50 -2.15
C ASN A 103 2.75 -12.10 -1.76
N VAL A 104 2.75 -11.82 -0.47
CA VAL A 104 2.34 -10.52 0.06
C VAL A 104 3.38 -10.03 1.05
N LYS A 105 3.88 -8.81 0.84
CA LYS A 105 4.69 -8.08 1.81
C LYS A 105 3.89 -6.88 2.32
N ALA A 106 3.84 -6.70 3.63
CA ALA A 106 3.15 -5.58 4.25
C ALA A 106 4.16 -4.50 4.65
N TYR A 107 3.82 -3.25 4.37
CA TYR A 107 4.65 -2.09 4.66
C TYR A 107 3.88 -1.02 5.41
N SER A 108 4.54 -0.41 6.39
CA SER A 108 4.03 0.78 7.09
C SER A 108 5.20 1.62 7.61
N TYR A 109 5.12 2.92 7.42
CA TYR A 109 6.06 3.86 8.02
C TYR A 109 5.89 3.93 9.54
N ARG A 110 4.66 3.83 10.03
CA ARG A 110 4.34 3.88 11.46
C ARG A 110 4.45 2.51 12.08
N ALA A 111 5.05 2.44 13.25
CA ALA A 111 5.07 1.23 14.07
C ALA A 111 3.66 0.88 14.59
N GLY A 112 3.48 -0.37 15.04
CA GLY A 112 2.24 -0.83 15.69
C GLY A 112 1.05 -1.05 14.74
N GLN A 113 1.28 -1.18 13.42
CA GLN A 113 0.22 -1.36 12.44
C GLN A 113 -0.14 -2.84 12.17
N MET A 114 0.33 -3.77 12.99
CA MET A 114 0.07 -5.20 12.77
C MET A 114 -1.43 -5.53 12.74
N ASP A 115 -2.23 -4.94 13.64
CA ASP A 115 -3.69 -5.15 13.64
C ASP A 115 -4.34 -4.70 12.33
N ARG A 116 -3.90 -3.56 11.77
CA ARG A 116 -4.37 -3.08 10.47
C ARG A 116 -3.96 -4.03 9.36
N VAL A 117 -2.72 -4.46 9.35
CA VAL A 117 -2.21 -5.45 8.38
C VAL A 117 -3.04 -6.74 8.46
N GLN A 118 -3.34 -7.25 9.65
CA GLN A 118 -4.15 -8.45 9.83
C GLN A 118 -5.59 -8.29 9.32
N ARG A 119 -6.21 -7.12 9.54
CA ARG A 119 -7.54 -6.83 8.95
C ARG A 119 -7.50 -6.81 7.43
N MET A 120 -6.47 -6.22 6.83
CA MET A 120 -6.29 -6.23 5.38
C MET A 120 -6.14 -7.65 4.83
N PHE A 121 -5.36 -8.51 5.50
CA PHE A 121 -5.28 -9.94 5.14
C PHE A 121 -6.64 -10.64 5.30
N THR A 122 -7.37 -10.34 6.38
CA THR A 122 -8.71 -10.91 6.60
C THR A 122 -9.67 -10.48 5.49
N ALA A 123 -9.65 -9.22 5.09
CA ALA A 123 -10.46 -8.71 3.98
C ALA A 123 -10.16 -9.44 2.66
N MET A 124 -8.89 -9.75 2.41
CA MET A 124 -8.48 -10.49 1.21
C MET A 124 -8.88 -11.97 1.25
N MET A 125 -8.78 -12.63 2.41
CA MET A 125 -8.91 -14.10 2.53
C MET A 125 -10.26 -14.56 3.06
N LYS A 126 -10.92 -13.76 3.89
CA LYS A 126 -12.21 -14.05 4.57
C LYS A 126 -13.08 -12.79 4.58
N PRO A 127 -13.59 -12.35 3.43
CA PRO A 127 -14.24 -11.06 3.27
C PRO A 127 -15.47 -10.84 4.17
N ASP A 128 -16.10 -11.89 4.63
CA ASP A 128 -17.28 -11.83 5.52
C ASP A 128 -16.92 -11.66 7.01
N SER A 129 -15.62 -11.70 7.36
CA SER A 129 -15.13 -11.53 8.72
C SER A 129 -14.70 -10.08 8.94
N CYS A 130 -15.37 -9.38 9.84
CA CYS A 130 -15.08 -7.98 10.16
C CYS A 130 -14.06 -7.80 11.31
N THR A 131 -13.61 -8.89 11.92
CA THR A 131 -12.57 -8.87 12.95
C THR A 131 -11.27 -9.42 12.42
N ALA A 132 -10.15 -8.87 12.88
CA ALA A 132 -8.84 -9.43 12.55
C ALA A 132 -8.80 -10.91 12.98
N ASN A 133 -8.52 -11.80 12.03
CA ASN A 133 -8.44 -13.23 12.28
C ASN A 133 -6.97 -13.65 12.35
N THR A 134 -6.46 -13.88 13.55
CA THR A 134 -5.08 -14.32 13.80
C THR A 134 -4.90 -15.84 13.66
N SER A 135 -5.98 -16.61 13.50
CA SER A 135 -5.93 -18.08 13.48
C SER A 135 -5.17 -18.69 12.30
N TRP A 136 -4.91 -17.93 11.24
CA TRP A 136 -4.12 -18.38 10.09
C TRP A 136 -2.60 -18.18 10.29
N GLU A 137 -2.18 -17.36 11.27
CA GLU A 137 -0.76 -17.18 11.62
C GLU A 137 -0.13 -18.49 12.11
N ASN A 138 -0.84 -19.23 12.95
CA ASN A 138 -0.35 -20.50 13.53
C ASN A 138 -0.31 -21.67 12.55
N LYS A 139 -0.92 -21.54 11.37
CA LYS A 139 -1.01 -22.67 10.41
C LYS A 139 0.10 -22.68 9.36
N MET A 140 0.84 -21.59 9.22
CA MET A 140 1.88 -21.47 8.19
C MET A 140 3.31 -21.63 8.70
N ASP A 141 3.52 -21.60 10.02
CA ASP A 141 4.84 -21.84 10.63
C ASP A 141 5.20 -23.36 10.80
N VAL A 142 4.31 -24.26 10.42
CA VAL A 142 4.51 -25.73 10.58
C VAL A 142 4.87 -26.38 9.23
N GLY A 143 5.54 -25.68 8.37
CA GLY A 143 5.97 -26.18 7.06
C GLY A 143 7.45 -25.91 6.79
N ASN A 144 8.33 -26.43 7.63
CA ASN A 144 9.76 -26.52 7.33
C ASN A 144 10.11 -27.95 6.91
#